data_2b43441c359128ad162b5c6a9d08c8a1
#
_entry.id   2b43441c359128ad162b5c6a9d08c8a1
#
_cell.length_a   1.000
_cell.length_b   1.000
_cell.length_c   1.000
_cell.angle_alpha   90.00
_cell.angle_beta   90.00
_cell.angle_gamma   90.00
#
_symmetry.space_group_name_H-M   'P 1'
#
loop_
_entity.id
_entity.type
_entity.pdbx_description
1 polymer ?
#
loop_
_entity_poly.entity_id
_entity_poly.type
_entity_poly.pdbx_seq_one_letter_code
_entity_poly.pdbx_strand_id
1 'polypeptide(L)'
;MVMKKTDLGLFPIDWSVSDWSSVLDGFTSGATPSRAIKDYFKGNIRWITSGELNYNIIIDTIEHISKDAVKQTNLTVHPAGTFLMAITGLEAEGTRGSCGIIGKESTTNQSCLAIYGTSRLMIPYLFYFYVKYGDWLAKHYCQGTKQQSYTASLVKQLPIIYPPSIEEQRCITEVLSDVDNLISSLQKLIEKKKAIKQGALQELLTGKKRLPGFSVEWSQAPFGDLFDFLPTNAFTRDQMTDTGTIQNVHYGDILTKYGACLDMANTDVPYLLETVSVRKYSESSYVREGDVIIADTAEDSTVGKCVELVNVHGKVLSGQHTMLCRPKVTFAPKFLGYYMNAGCFHNQMLPFITGIKVSSISKANISTLVLKYPTLVEEQQAIAQVFSDIDEEIAQLEKKLAKYQQIKQGMMQELLTGRIRLKEGENNA
;
A
#
# COMPACT_ATOMS: atom_id res chain seq x y z
N MET A 1 -14.02 -24.89 27.82
CA MET A 1 -13.42 -25.76 26.78
C MET A 1 -12.09 -26.26 27.29
N VAL A 2 -11.81 -27.57 27.21
CA VAL A 2 -10.53 -28.15 27.64
C VAL A 2 -9.52 -27.97 26.49
N MET A 3 -8.32 -27.47 26.80
CA MET A 3 -7.25 -27.20 25.85
C MET A 3 -6.08 -28.18 26.08
N LYS A 4 -5.41 -28.57 24.99
CA LYS A 4 -4.14 -29.31 25.01
C LYS A 4 -2.99 -28.43 24.49
N LYS A 5 -1.80 -28.64 25.06
CA LYS A 5 -0.58 -27.94 24.62
C LYS A 5 0.06 -28.72 23.47
N THR A 6 0.48 -28.01 22.44
CA THR A 6 1.23 -28.52 21.28
C THR A 6 2.39 -27.57 20.98
N ASP A 7 3.25 -27.92 20.03
CA ASP A 7 4.37 -27.05 19.60
C ASP A 7 3.88 -25.74 18.95
N LEU A 8 2.67 -25.75 18.38
CA LEU A 8 2.04 -24.57 17.76
C LEU A 8 1.19 -23.75 18.73
N GLY A 9 1.11 -24.14 20.01
CA GLY A 9 0.36 -23.45 21.06
C GLY A 9 -0.75 -24.29 21.71
N LEU A 10 -1.78 -23.61 22.24
CA LEU A 10 -2.93 -24.22 22.90
C LEU A 10 -4.08 -24.40 21.91
N PHE A 11 -4.65 -25.62 21.87
CA PHE A 11 -5.77 -25.98 20.99
C PHE A 11 -6.81 -26.81 21.76
N PRO A 12 -8.06 -26.87 21.28
CA PRO A 12 -9.08 -27.73 21.86
C PRO A 12 -8.63 -29.17 21.89
N ILE A 13 -8.99 -29.88 22.96
CA ILE A 13 -8.59 -31.28 23.15
C ILE A 13 -9.15 -32.21 22.07
N ASP A 14 -10.32 -31.85 21.53
CA ASP A 14 -11.03 -32.60 20.48
C ASP A 14 -10.51 -32.32 19.06
N TRP A 15 -9.64 -31.31 18.87
CA TRP A 15 -9.02 -31.09 17.57
C TRP A 15 -7.94 -32.15 17.30
N SER A 16 -7.85 -32.56 16.05
CA SER A 16 -6.86 -33.53 15.58
C SER A 16 -5.49 -32.90 15.40
N VAL A 17 -4.44 -33.66 15.72
CA VAL A 17 -3.04 -33.36 15.40
C VAL A 17 -2.53 -34.44 14.48
N SER A 18 -2.01 -34.10 13.32
CA SER A 18 -1.56 -35.05 12.32
C SER A 18 -0.38 -34.53 11.55
N ASP A 19 0.37 -35.41 10.90
CA ASP A 19 1.32 -35.01 9.84
C ASP A 19 0.56 -34.76 8.54
N TRP A 20 1.06 -33.86 7.72
CA TRP A 20 0.42 -33.50 6.44
C TRP A 20 0.18 -34.73 5.55
N SER A 21 1.11 -35.67 5.48
CA SER A 21 0.97 -36.89 4.65
C SER A 21 -0.19 -37.81 5.07
N SER A 22 -0.69 -37.69 6.28
CA SER A 22 -1.81 -38.51 6.76
C SER A 22 -3.18 -37.94 6.42
N VAL A 23 -3.23 -36.66 6.01
CA VAL A 23 -4.49 -35.93 5.80
C VAL A 23 -4.56 -35.17 4.48
N LEU A 24 -3.48 -35.15 3.70
CA LEU A 24 -3.34 -34.48 2.42
C LEU A 24 -2.73 -35.40 1.37
N ASP A 25 -2.97 -35.13 0.10
CA ASP A 25 -2.44 -35.86 -1.05
C ASP A 25 -1.63 -34.98 -1.98
N GLY A 26 -0.95 -35.58 -2.95
CA GLY A 26 -0.18 -34.89 -4.00
C GLY A 26 1.30 -34.77 -3.66
N PHE A 27 1.73 -33.66 -3.09
CA PHE A 27 3.13 -33.34 -2.77
C PHE A 27 4.06 -33.41 -4.00
N THR A 28 3.63 -32.80 -5.11
CA THR A 28 4.37 -32.78 -6.37
C THR A 28 4.93 -31.37 -6.64
N SER A 29 6.21 -31.31 -6.99
CA SER A 29 6.80 -30.06 -7.50
C SER A 29 6.76 -30.05 -9.02
N GLY A 30 6.69 -28.85 -9.60
CA GLY A 30 6.78 -28.66 -11.04
C GLY A 30 8.21 -28.66 -11.56
N ALA A 31 8.39 -28.11 -12.76
CA ALA A 31 9.69 -27.94 -13.38
C ALA A 31 9.70 -26.66 -14.25
N THR A 32 10.91 -26.22 -14.61
CA THR A 32 11.11 -25.12 -15.55
C THR A 32 11.42 -25.68 -16.95
N PRO A 33 10.56 -25.41 -17.96
CA PRO A 33 10.91 -25.74 -19.34
C PRO A 33 12.19 -25.03 -19.78
N SER A 34 12.91 -25.63 -20.73
CA SER A 34 14.15 -25.04 -21.21
C SER A 34 13.97 -23.64 -21.77
N ARG A 35 14.60 -22.66 -21.17
CA ARG A 35 14.59 -21.25 -21.61
C ARG A 35 15.25 -21.03 -22.97
N ALA A 36 16.08 -21.98 -23.44
CA ALA A 36 16.69 -21.94 -24.75
C ALA A 36 15.66 -22.13 -25.89
N ILE A 37 14.52 -22.76 -25.59
CA ILE A 37 13.43 -22.98 -26.55
C ILE A 37 12.36 -21.96 -26.36
N LYS A 38 12.46 -20.82 -27.06
CA LYS A 38 11.53 -19.66 -26.89
C LYS A 38 10.08 -20.03 -27.15
N ASP A 39 9.79 -21.01 -27.98
CA ASP A 39 8.43 -21.43 -28.30
C ASP A 39 7.73 -22.14 -27.12
N TYR A 40 8.47 -22.60 -26.14
CA TYR A 40 7.91 -23.16 -24.92
C TYR A 40 7.17 -22.09 -24.10
N PHE A 41 7.53 -20.82 -24.24
CA PHE A 41 6.94 -19.69 -23.51
C PHE A 41 5.98 -18.85 -24.37
N LYS A 42 5.46 -19.41 -25.46
CA LYS A 42 4.45 -18.83 -26.37
C LYS A 42 3.14 -19.59 -26.35
N GLY A 43 2.73 -20.10 -25.20
CA GLY A 43 1.50 -20.89 -25.07
C GLY A 43 0.40 -20.14 -24.32
N ASN A 44 -0.63 -20.91 -23.94
CA ASN A 44 -1.76 -20.44 -23.16
C ASN A 44 -1.97 -21.22 -21.86
N ILE A 45 -1.06 -22.11 -21.49
CA ILE A 45 -1.10 -22.87 -20.24
C ILE A 45 -0.40 -22.06 -19.17
N ARG A 46 -1.11 -21.75 -18.08
CA ARG A 46 -0.57 -21.01 -16.93
C ARG A 46 0.57 -21.77 -16.30
N TRP A 47 1.66 -21.06 -16.01
CA TRP A 47 2.85 -21.62 -15.38
C TRP A 47 3.25 -20.76 -14.18
N ILE A 48 2.88 -21.22 -12.99
CA ILE A 48 3.03 -20.51 -11.73
C ILE A 48 4.46 -20.65 -11.22
N THR A 49 5.08 -19.56 -10.85
CA THR A 49 6.37 -19.50 -10.16
C THR A 49 6.18 -19.17 -8.68
N SER A 50 7.18 -19.48 -7.85
CA SER A 50 7.10 -19.18 -6.41
C SER A 50 6.98 -17.70 -6.10
N GLY A 51 7.42 -16.80 -6.99
CA GLY A 51 7.25 -15.36 -6.86
C GLY A 51 5.81 -14.86 -6.99
N GLU A 52 4.91 -15.70 -7.50
CA GLU A 52 3.47 -15.39 -7.64
C GLU A 52 2.65 -15.87 -6.43
N LEU A 53 3.27 -16.59 -5.48
CA LEU A 53 2.64 -17.06 -4.25
C LEU A 53 2.62 -15.95 -3.21
N ASN A 54 1.56 -15.15 -3.22
CA ASN A 54 1.38 -14.00 -2.34
C ASN A 54 0.08 -14.09 -1.53
N TYR A 55 -0.16 -15.22 -0.89
CA TYR A 55 -1.33 -15.48 -0.04
C TYR A 55 -2.65 -15.21 -0.76
N ASN A 56 -2.74 -15.65 -2.02
CA ASN A 56 -3.82 -15.32 -2.95
C ASN A 56 -4.39 -16.54 -3.68
N ILE A 57 -5.53 -16.33 -4.35
CA ILE A 57 -6.05 -17.25 -5.36
C ILE A 57 -5.50 -16.80 -6.72
N ILE A 58 -4.73 -17.68 -7.38
CA ILE A 58 -4.03 -17.40 -8.63
C ILE A 58 -4.93 -17.75 -9.80
N ILE A 59 -5.47 -16.75 -10.49
CA ILE A 59 -6.38 -16.91 -11.64
C ILE A 59 -5.70 -16.73 -12.99
N ASP A 60 -4.52 -16.08 -12.98
CA ASP A 60 -3.67 -15.92 -14.16
C ASP A 60 -2.21 -15.81 -13.74
N THR A 61 -1.27 -15.95 -14.68
CA THR A 61 0.18 -15.99 -14.42
C THR A 61 0.94 -15.01 -15.30
N ILE A 62 2.11 -14.59 -14.83
CA ILE A 62 3.00 -13.70 -15.61
C ILE A 62 3.46 -14.38 -16.89
N GLU A 63 3.79 -15.67 -16.83
CA GLU A 63 4.23 -16.45 -17.98
C GLU A 63 3.26 -17.59 -18.27
N HIS A 64 3.12 -17.87 -19.56
CA HIS A 64 2.35 -19.00 -20.07
C HIS A 64 3.25 -19.90 -20.89
N ILE A 65 2.98 -21.20 -20.87
CA ILE A 65 3.77 -22.20 -21.61
C ILE A 65 2.91 -22.93 -22.64
N SER A 66 3.57 -23.53 -23.62
CA SER A 66 2.95 -24.30 -24.67
C SER A 66 2.62 -25.73 -24.21
N LYS A 67 1.70 -26.39 -24.92
CA LYS A 67 1.41 -27.81 -24.71
C LYS A 67 2.62 -28.70 -24.90
N ASP A 68 3.51 -28.34 -25.82
CA ASP A 68 4.77 -29.07 -26.08
C ASP A 68 5.70 -28.92 -24.89
N ALA A 69 5.80 -27.73 -24.28
CA ALA A 69 6.58 -27.52 -23.07
C ALA A 69 6.08 -28.42 -21.93
N VAL A 70 4.77 -28.48 -21.70
CA VAL A 70 4.16 -29.36 -20.69
C VAL A 70 4.52 -30.81 -20.93
N LYS A 71 4.38 -31.28 -22.17
CA LYS A 71 4.67 -32.66 -22.55
C LYS A 71 6.16 -33.03 -22.44
N GLN A 72 7.03 -32.18 -22.97
CA GLN A 72 8.49 -32.43 -22.99
C GLN A 72 9.13 -32.32 -21.60
N THR A 73 8.53 -31.52 -20.71
CA THR A 73 9.01 -31.34 -19.32
C THR A 73 8.25 -32.24 -18.34
N ASN A 74 7.31 -33.05 -18.83
CA ASN A 74 6.45 -33.91 -18.01
C ASN A 74 5.77 -33.18 -16.84
N LEU A 75 5.28 -31.97 -17.11
CA LEU A 75 4.61 -31.15 -16.11
C LEU A 75 3.19 -31.65 -15.85
N THR A 76 2.81 -31.66 -14.58
CA THR A 76 1.43 -31.90 -14.18
C THR A 76 0.61 -30.61 -14.31
N VAL A 77 -0.54 -30.71 -14.96
CA VAL A 77 -1.55 -29.65 -14.94
C VAL A 77 -2.43 -29.87 -13.71
N HIS A 78 -2.35 -28.97 -12.75
CA HIS A 78 -3.08 -29.03 -11.48
C HIS A 78 -4.47 -28.37 -11.64
N PRO A 79 -5.54 -28.95 -11.06
CA PRO A 79 -6.87 -28.37 -11.11
C PRO A 79 -6.98 -27.13 -10.21
N ALA A 80 -8.02 -26.32 -10.44
CA ALA A 80 -8.43 -25.28 -9.50
C ALA A 80 -8.68 -25.89 -8.10
N GLY A 81 -8.39 -25.11 -7.05
CA GLY A 81 -8.49 -25.56 -5.66
C GLY A 81 -7.24 -26.26 -5.14
N THR A 82 -6.18 -26.44 -5.94
CA THR A 82 -4.90 -27.00 -5.46
C THR A 82 -4.17 -25.96 -4.61
N PHE A 83 -3.67 -26.37 -3.44
CA PHE A 83 -2.80 -25.55 -2.60
C PHE A 83 -1.36 -25.60 -3.13
N LEU A 84 -0.74 -24.43 -3.19
CA LEU A 84 0.67 -24.26 -3.54
C LEU A 84 1.43 -23.63 -2.38
N MET A 85 2.63 -24.14 -2.11
CA MET A 85 3.58 -23.50 -1.21
C MET A 85 4.95 -23.36 -1.86
N ALA A 86 5.66 -22.30 -1.52
CA ALA A 86 7.08 -22.16 -1.88
C ALA A 86 7.92 -23.11 -1.05
N ILE A 87 8.82 -23.86 -1.71
CA ILE A 87 9.73 -24.82 -1.08
C ILE A 87 11.20 -24.46 -1.17
N THR A 88 11.54 -23.36 -1.87
CA THR A 88 12.90 -22.83 -2.01
C THR A 88 12.92 -21.31 -1.84
N GLY A 89 14.08 -20.74 -1.52
CA GLY A 89 14.23 -19.29 -1.35
C GLY A 89 13.58 -18.78 -0.04
N LEU A 90 13.63 -19.57 1.01
CA LEU A 90 12.94 -19.29 2.28
C LEU A 90 13.86 -18.62 3.33
N GLU A 91 15.05 -18.20 2.94
CA GLU A 91 16.02 -17.53 3.80
C GLU A 91 15.66 -16.07 4.11
N ALA A 92 14.99 -15.38 3.19
CA ALA A 92 14.60 -13.98 3.37
C ALA A 92 13.33 -13.84 4.21
N GLU A 93 13.30 -12.80 5.04
CA GLU A 93 12.09 -12.43 5.77
C GLU A 93 10.98 -12.06 4.77
N GLY A 94 9.76 -12.57 5.00
CA GLY A 94 8.61 -12.36 4.11
C GLY A 94 8.48 -13.39 2.98
N THR A 95 9.50 -14.24 2.71
CA THR A 95 9.37 -15.35 1.74
C THR A 95 8.91 -16.65 2.40
N ARG A 96 9.17 -16.80 3.70
CA ARG A 96 8.73 -17.96 4.48
C ARG A 96 7.21 -17.97 4.60
N GLY A 97 6.63 -19.12 4.35
CA GLY A 97 5.19 -19.27 4.39
C GLY A 97 4.46 -18.78 3.14
N SER A 98 5.17 -18.35 2.08
CA SER A 98 4.55 -17.97 0.82
C SER A 98 3.74 -19.12 0.25
N CYS A 99 2.45 -18.88 -0.01
CA CYS A 99 1.50 -19.87 -0.51
C CYS A 99 0.41 -19.21 -1.35
N GLY A 100 -0.36 -20.06 -2.04
CA GLY A 100 -1.51 -19.66 -2.80
C GLY A 100 -2.42 -20.84 -3.13
N ILE A 101 -3.58 -20.56 -3.70
CA ILE A 101 -4.49 -21.57 -4.23
C ILE A 101 -4.64 -21.36 -5.73
N ILE A 102 -4.56 -22.43 -6.51
CA ILE A 102 -4.82 -22.39 -7.95
C ILE A 102 -6.30 -22.07 -8.18
N GLY A 103 -6.58 -20.94 -8.82
CA GLY A 103 -7.94 -20.52 -9.19
C GLY A 103 -8.40 -21.05 -10.55
N LYS A 104 -7.45 -21.32 -11.47
CA LYS A 104 -7.69 -21.95 -12.78
C LYS A 104 -6.57 -22.93 -13.09
N GLU A 105 -6.88 -24.01 -13.80
CA GLU A 105 -5.90 -25.03 -14.17
C GLU A 105 -4.53 -24.43 -14.57
N SER A 106 -3.46 -24.91 -13.94
CA SER A 106 -2.12 -24.35 -14.07
C SER A 106 -1.06 -25.41 -13.86
N THR A 107 0.12 -25.19 -14.41
CA THR A 107 1.34 -25.90 -14.08
C THR A 107 2.20 -25.07 -13.14
N THR A 108 3.26 -25.64 -12.57
CA THR A 108 4.13 -24.93 -11.60
C THR A 108 5.60 -25.10 -11.95
N ASN A 109 6.46 -24.23 -11.43
CA ASN A 109 7.90 -24.44 -11.46
C ASN A 109 8.35 -25.38 -10.33
N GLN A 110 9.64 -25.74 -10.30
CA GLN A 110 10.23 -26.62 -9.29
C GLN A 110 10.26 -26.04 -7.86
N SER A 111 10.05 -24.75 -7.72
CA SER A 111 10.06 -24.05 -6.41
C SER A 111 8.67 -24.03 -5.75
N CYS A 112 7.65 -24.50 -6.45
CA CYS A 112 6.28 -24.65 -5.93
C CYS A 112 5.98 -26.13 -5.68
N LEU A 113 5.44 -26.44 -4.52
CA LEU A 113 4.88 -27.76 -4.18
C LEU A 113 3.36 -27.69 -4.23
N ALA A 114 2.76 -28.57 -5.04
CA ALA A 114 1.31 -28.70 -5.18
C ALA A 114 0.77 -29.80 -4.26
N ILE A 115 -0.33 -29.49 -3.55
CA ILE A 115 -0.93 -30.33 -2.52
C ILE A 115 -2.44 -30.31 -2.70
N TYR A 116 -3.06 -31.48 -2.51
CA TYR A 116 -4.51 -31.68 -2.64
C TYR A 116 -5.13 -31.97 -1.29
N GLY A 117 -6.35 -31.48 -1.10
CA GLY A 117 -7.16 -31.81 0.07
C GLY A 117 -7.72 -33.23 0.00
N THR A 118 -8.21 -33.70 1.13
CA THR A 118 -8.89 -35.00 1.27
C THR A 118 -10.25 -34.79 1.95
N SER A 119 -10.95 -35.88 2.20
CA SER A 119 -12.17 -35.87 3.03
C SER A 119 -11.92 -35.49 4.49
N ARG A 120 -10.67 -35.41 4.94
CA ARG A 120 -10.30 -35.05 6.32
C ARG A 120 -9.88 -33.59 6.46
N LEU A 121 -9.26 -33.04 5.42
CA LEU A 121 -8.71 -31.68 5.46
C LEU A 121 -8.99 -30.93 4.17
N MET A 122 -9.70 -29.82 4.30
CA MET A 122 -10.04 -28.93 3.18
C MET A 122 -8.85 -28.01 2.83
N ILE A 123 -8.62 -27.78 1.55
CA ILE A 123 -7.57 -26.84 1.07
C ILE A 123 -7.76 -25.41 1.60
N PRO A 124 -8.97 -24.82 1.66
CA PRO A 124 -9.13 -23.50 2.26
C PRO A 124 -8.68 -23.45 3.73
N TYR A 125 -8.92 -24.53 4.52
CA TYR A 125 -8.44 -24.58 5.91
C TYR A 125 -6.91 -24.65 5.96
N LEU A 126 -6.28 -25.53 5.16
CA LEU A 126 -4.83 -25.63 5.04
C LEU A 126 -4.22 -24.25 4.67
N PHE A 127 -4.84 -23.54 3.73
CA PHE A 127 -4.37 -22.22 3.30
C PHE A 127 -4.31 -21.24 4.48
N TYR A 128 -5.41 -21.05 5.23
CA TYR A 128 -5.40 -20.13 6.36
C TYR A 128 -4.51 -20.61 7.51
N PHE A 129 -4.44 -21.92 7.74
CA PHE A 129 -3.49 -22.49 8.69
C PHE A 129 -2.05 -22.15 8.30
N TYR A 130 -1.69 -22.33 7.04
CA TYR A 130 -0.33 -22.04 6.55
C TYR A 130 -0.02 -20.55 6.49
N VAL A 131 -0.98 -19.70 6.15
CA VAL A 131 -0.84 -18.23 6.28
C VAL A 131 -0.47 -17.82 7.69
N LYS A 132 -1.05 -18.50 8.71
CA LYS A 132 -0.77 -18.20 10.11
C LYS A 132 0.55 -18.80 10.62
N TYR A 133 0.83 -20.04 10.26
CA TYR A 133 1.93 -20.81 10.84
C TYR A 133 3.11 -21.05 9.90
N GLY A 134 3.01 -20.68 8.63
CA GLY A 134 4.01 -21.00 7.61
C GLY A 134 5.42 -20.45 7.89
N ASP A 135 5.54 -19.25 8.43
CA ASP A 135 6.85 -18.69 8.85
C ASP A 135 7.43 -19.48 10.04
N TRP A 136 6.60 -19.84 11.01
CA TRP A 136 7.02 -20.67 12.14
C TRP A 136 7.45 -22.06 11.68
N LEU A 137 6.67 -22.70 10.80
CA LEU A 137 7.00 -24.02 10.25
C LEU A 137 8.32 -23.97 9.45
N ALA A 138 8.52 -22.92 8.64
CA ALA A 138 9.75 -22.77 7.90
C ALA A 138 10.97 -22.61 8.82
N LYS A 139 10.87 -21.82 9.86
CA LYS A 139 11.96 -21.64 10.84
C LYS A 139 12.35 -22.92 11.57
N HIS A 140 11.40 -23.84 11.78
CA HIS A 140 11.63 -25.05 12.57
C HIS A 140 11.96 -26.29 11.73
N TYR A 141 11.49 -26.35 10.48
CA TYR A 141 11.59 -27.55 9.65
C TYR A 141 12.42 -27.37 8.37
N CYS A 142 12.70 -26.14 7.90
CA CYS A 142 13.56 -25.93 6.75
C CYS A 142 14.99 -26.38 7.03
N GLN A 143 15.64 -26.90 5.99
CA GLN A 143 17.06 -27.27 6.00
C GLN A 143 17.89 -26.22 5.25
N GLY A 144 19.17 -26.13 5.60
CA GLY A 144 20.15 -25.25 4.97
C GLY A 144 20.38 -23.95 5.76
N THR A 145 21.63 -23.47 5.73
CA THR A 145 22.04 -22.24 6.43
C THR A 145 22.08 -21.01 5.50
N LYS A 146 22.48 -21.22 4.21
CA LYS A 146 22.56 -20.16 3.20
C LYS A 146 21.37 -20.14 2.24
N GLN A 147 20.80 -21.31 1.95
CA GLN A 147 19.60 -21.48 1.15
C GLN A 147 18.65 -22.39 1.92
N GLN A 148 17.62 -21.77 2.51
CA GLN A 148 16.61 -22.52 3.23
C GLN A 148 15.59 -23.11 2.28
N SER A 149 15.32 -24.39 2.42
CA SER A 149 14.36 -25.11 1.59
C SER A 149 13.67 -26.24 2.30
N TYR A 150 12.51 -26.62 1.78
CA TYR A 150 11.85 -27.88 2.12
C TYR A 150 12.17 -28.93 1.08
N THR A 151 12.33 -30.16 1.51
CA THR A 151 12.13 -31.33 0.63
C THR A 151 10.67 -31.79 0.73
N ALA A 152 10.16 -32.48 -0.29
CA ALA A 152 8.82 -33.05 -0.25
C ALA A 152 8.63 -34.02 0.96
N SER A 153 9.70 -34.70 1.34
CA SER A 153 9.70 -35.59 2.53
C SER A 153 9.50 -34.81 3.82
N LEU A 154 10.16 -33.67 3.97
CA LEU A 154 9.97 -32.80 5.16
C LEU A 154 8.58 -32.20 5.19
N VAL A 155 8.06 -31.73 4.04
CA VAL A 155 6.69 -31.17 4.00
C VAL A 155 5.65 -32.20 4.43
N LYS A 156 5.83 -33.48 4.08
CA LYS A 156 4.97 -34.59 4.51
C LYS A 156 4.91 -34.77 6.02
N GLN A 157 5.96 -34.39 6.73
CA GLN A 157 6.10 -34.50 8.19
C GLN A 157 5.70 -33.22 8.94
N LEU A 158 5.32 -32.16 8.23
CA LEU A 158 4.86 -30.93 8.89
C LEU A 158 3.61 -31.23 9.73
N PRO A 159 3.54 -30.69 10.95
CA PRO A 159 2.35 -30.83 11.78
C PRO A 159 1.21 -29.94 11.27
N ILE A 160 -0.01 -30.45 11.40
CA ILE A 160 -1.22 -29.69 11.25
C ILE A 160 -2.19 -29.98 12.38
N ILE A 161 -2.87 -28.93 12.83
CA ILE A 161 -3.90 -29.02 13.86
C ILE A 161 -5.19 -28.49 13.26
N TYR A 162 -6.24 -29.29 13.33
CA TYR A 162 -7.50 -28.98 12.64
C TYR A 162 -8.72 -29.56 13.37
N PRO A 163 -9.91 -28.94 13.24
CA PRO A 163 -11.14 -29.56 13.72
C PRO A 163 -11.46 -30.81 12.89
N PRO A 164 -11.83 -31.95 13.54
CA PRO A 164 -12.19 -33.16 12.81
C PRO A 164 -13.42 -33.00 11.91
N SER A 165 -14.31 -32.09 12.27
CA SER A 165 -15.50 -31.77 11.50
C SER A 165 -15.15 -30.95 10.26
N ILE A 166 -15.45 -31.46 9.07
CA ILE A 166 -15.32 -30.73 7.81
C ILE A 166 -16.25 -29.50 7.81
N GLU A 167 -17.38 -29.58 8.47
CA GLU A 167 -18.30 -28.46 8.62
C GLU A 167 -17.68 -27.30 9.40
N GLU A 168 -17.03 -27.60 10.52
CA GLU A 168 -16.32 -26.57 11.27
C GLU A 168 -15.16 -25.96 10.47
N GLN A 169 -14.40 -26.78 9.72
CA GLN A 169 -13.38 -26.27 8.80
C GLN A 169 -13.99 -25.31 7.76
N ARG A 170 -15.16 -25.65 7.20
CA ARG A 170 -15.88 -24.85 6.23
C ARG A 170 -16.33 -23.54 6.84
N CYS A 171 -17.03 -23.54 7.97
CA CYS A 171 -17.47 -22.34 8.66
C CYS A 171 -16.30 -21.38 8.95
N ILE A 172 -15.16 -21.89 9.46
CA ILE A 172 -13.97 -21.09 9.72
C ILE A 172 -13.46 -20.43 8.42
N THR A 173 -13.38 -21.20 7.33
CA THR A 173 -12.80 -20.71 6.08
C THR A 173 -13.72 -19.76 5.33
N GLU A 174 -15.03 -19.96 5.38
CA GLU A 174 -16.02 -19.04 4.78
C GLU A 174 -15.94 -17.66 5.44
N VAL A 175 -15.97 -17.59 6.77
CA VAL A 175 -15.89 -16.32 7.50
C VAL A 175 -14.57 -15.60 7.23
N LEU A 176 -13.43 -16.31 7.18
CA LEU A 176 -12.14 -15.70 6.83
C LEU A 176 -12.10 -15.24 5.37
N SER A 177 -12.68 -16.02 4.45
CA SER A 177 -12.75 -15.67 3.03
C SER A 177 -13.64 -14.45 2.78
N ASP A 178 -14.73 -14.30 3.50
CA ASP A 178 -15.61 -13.13 3.41
C ASP A 178 -14.88 -11.84 3.78
N VAL A 179 -14.07 -11.90 4.84
CA VAL A 179 -13.23 -10.76 5.23
C VAL A 179 -12.16 -10.47 4.17
N ASP A 180 -11.54 -11.49 3.56
CA ASP A 180 -10.57 -11.31 2.47
C ASP A 180 -11.21 -10.67 1.23
N ASN A 181 -12.41 -11.10 0.88
CA ASN A 181 -13.19 -10.52 -0.21
C ASN A 181 -13.52 -9.04 0.05
N LEU A 182 -13.87 -8.70 1.30
CA LEU A 182 -14.12 -7.32 1.70
C LEU A 182 -12.86 -6.46 1.64
N ILE A 183 -11.72 -6.97 2.14
CA ILE A 183 -10.40 -6.29 2.07
C ILE A 183 -10.03 -6.04 0.61
N SER A 184 -10.13 -7.05 -0.26
CA SER A 184 -9.84 -6.93 -1.69
C SER A 184 -10.76 -5.91 -2.38
N SER A 185 -12.04 -5.90 -2.03
CA SER A 185 -13.02 -4.95 -2.57
C SER A 185 -12.71 -3.50 -2.15
N LEU A 186 -12.32 -3.30 -0.89
CA LEU A 186 -11.89 -1.98 -0.39
C LEU A 186 -10.63 -1.49 -1.09
N GLN A 187 -9.63 -2.36 -1.28
CA GLN A 187 -8.41 -2.00 -2.01
C GLN A 187 -8.71 -1.55 -3.44
N LYS A 188 -9.53 -2.31 -4.18
CA LYS A 188 -9.95 -1.94 -5.54
C LYS A 188 -10.74 -0.63 -5.58
N LEU A 189 -11.59 -0.38 -4.58
CA LEU A 189 -12.35 0.86 -4.48
C LEU A 189 -11.42 2.06 -4.24
N ILE A 190 -10.44 1.93 -3.35
CA ILE A 190 -9.42 2.97 -3.08
C ILE A 190 -8.65 3.30 -4.37
N GLU A 191 -8.15 2.29 -5.08
CA GLU A 191 -7.44 2.50 -6.35
C GLU A 191 -8.32 3.19 -7.40
N LYS A 192 -9.59 2.80 -7.51
CA LYS A 192 -10.55 3.46 -8.40
C LYS A 192 -10.76 4.93 -8.03
N LYS A 193 -10.89 5.24 -6.72
CA LYS A 193 -11.06 6.63 -6.26
C LYS A 193 -9.81 7.46 -6.51
N LYS A 194 -8.60 6.91 -6.30
CA LYS A 194 -7.33 7.57 -6.65
C LYS A 194 -7.24 7.87 -8.15
N ALA A 195 -7.64 6.93 -9.01
CA ALA A 195 -7.68 7.13 -10.45
C ALA A 195 -8.70 8.22 -10.86
N ILE A 196 -9.89 8.24 -10.26
CA ILE A 196 -10.90 9.30 -10.47
C ILE A 196 -10.33 10.66 -10.07
N LYS A 197 -9.69 10.76 -8.90
CA LYS A 197 -9.02 12.01 -8.46
C LYS A 197 -8.01 12.49 -9.49
N GLN A 198 -7.15 11.60 -9.96
CA GLN A 198 -6.11 11.94 -10.94
C GLN A 198 -6.71 12.44 -12.27
N GLY A 199 -7.78 11.81 -12.77
CA GLY A 199 -8.51 12.26 -13.94
C GLY A 199 -9.15 13.63 -13.73
N ALA A 200 -9.82 13.85 -12.59
CA ALA A 200 -10.43 15.13 -12.24
C ALA A 200 -9.41 16.28 -12.13
N LEU A 201 -8.22 16.01 -11.54
CA LEU A 201 -7.12 16.98 -11.49
C LEU A 201 -6.71 17.45 -12.90
N GLN A 202 -6.59 16.51 -13.85
CA GLN A 202 -6.23 16.84 -15.24
C GLN A 202 -7.32 17.64 -15.97
N GLU A 203 -8.58 17.43 -15.68
CA GLU A 203 -9.69 18.12 -16.34
C GLU A 203 -10.02 19.47 -15.70
N LEU A 204 -10.21 19.49 -14.38
CA LEU A 204 -10.72 20.69 -13.67
C LEU A 204 -9.62 21.74 -13.47
N LEU A 205 -8.39 21.33 -13.13
CA LEU A 205 -7.29 22.29 -12.88
C LEU A 205 -6.63 22.82 -14.17
N THR A 206 -6.99 22.30 -15.32
CA THR A 206 -6.58 22.85 -16.62
C THR A 206 -7.65 23.72 -17.28
N GLY A 207 -8.86 23.74 -16.71
CA GLY A 207 -10.03 24.39 -17.29
C GLY A 207 -10.57 23.69 -18.55
N LYS A 208 -10.10 22.48 -18.88
CA LYS A 208 -10.66 21.66 -19.98
C LYS A 208 -12.11 21.31 -19.71
N LYS A 209 -12.44 21.03 -18.46
CA LYS A 209 -13.81 20.87 -17.99
C LYS A 209 -14.10 21.89 -16.91
N ARG A 210 -15.24 22.53 -16.99
CA ARG A 210 -15.69 23.52 -16.01
C ARG A 210 -16.82 22.94 -15.17
N LEU A 211 -16.86 23.30 -13.90
CA LEU A 211 -18.00 22.97 -13.06
C LEU A 211 -19.26 23.73 -13.53
N PRO A 212 -20.46 23.16 -13.36
CA PRO A 212 -21.70 23.82 -13.75
C PRO A 212 -21.85 25.20 -13.09
N GLY A 213 -22.30 26.19 -13.86
CA GLY A 213 -22.52 27.55 -13.39
C GLY A 213 -21.31 28.49 -13.55
N PHE A 214 -20.15 27.99 -13.96
CA PHE A 214 -18.96 28.82 -14.17
C PHE A 214 -18.57 28.90 -15.66
N SER A 215 -18.50 30.12 -16.18
CA SER A 215 -18.18 30.40 -17.58
C SER A 215 -17.20 31.55 -17.75
N VAL A 216 -16.85 32.26 -16.68
CA VAL A 216 -15.91 33.41 -16.72
C VAL A 216 -14.52 32.90 -17.15
N GLU A 217 -13.86 33.65 -18.03
CA GLU A 217 -12.54 33.29 -18.51
C GLU A 217 -11.50 33.25 -17.39
N TRP A 218 -10.60 32.30 -17.48
CA TRP A 218 -9.52 32.13 -16.50
C TRP A 218 -8.41 33.16 -16.75
N SER A 219 -7.85 33.67 -15.68
CA SER A 219 -6.64 34.49 -15.69
C SER A 219 -5.39 33.63 -15.76
N GLN A 220 -4.31 34.22 -16.27
CA GLN A 220 -2.97 33.64 -16.21
C GLN A 220 -1.93 34.73 -15.90
N ALA A 221 -0.94 34.33 -15.06
CA ALA A 221 0.17 35.22 -14.73
C ALA A 221 1.40 34.38 -14.31
N PRO A 222 2.62 34.94 -14.43
CA PRO A 222 3.83 34.37 -13.86
C PRO A 222 3.71 34.22 -12.34
N PHE A 223 4.32 33.17 -11.81
CA PHE A 223 4.31 32.92 -10.36
C PHE A 223 4.86 34.12 -9.57
N GLY A 224 5.99 34.71 -10.02
CA GLY A 224 6.60 35.84 -9.35
C GLY A 224 5.74 37.12 -9.27
N ASP A 225 4.74 37.24 -10.17
CA ASP A 225 3.78 38.34 -10.11
C ASP A 225 2.70 38.11 -9.07
N LEU A 226 2.39 36.84 -8.79
CA LEU A 226 1.32 36.43 -7.89
C LEU A 226 1.78 36.14 -6.46
N PHE A 227 3.08 35.90 -6.24
CA PHE A 227 3.62 35.48 -4.94
C PHE A 227 4.84 36.27 -4.52
N ASP A 228 4.97 36.50 -3.20
CA ASP A 228 6.20 36.94 -2.55
C ASP A 228 6.94 35.75 -1.96
N PHE A 229 8.26 35.65 -2.18
CA PHE A 229 9.12 34.70 -1.49
C PHE A 229 9.57 35.28 -0.15
N LEU A 230 9.21 34.58 0.93
CA LEU A 230 9.55 35.01 2.29
C LEU A 230 10.74 34.25 2.84
N PRO A 231 11.40 34.79 3.91
CA PRO A 231 12.52 34.10 4.55
C PRO A 231 12.12 32.74 5.14
N THR A 232 12.99 31.75 4.98
CA THR A 232 12.88 30.43 5.59
C THR A 232 14.04 30.21 6.54
N ASN A 233 14.02 29.12 7.32
CA ASN A 233 15.07 28.81 8.26
C ASN A 233 15.92 27.62 7.79
N ALA A 234 17.03 27.35 8.52
CA ALA A 234 17.93 26.24 8.24
C ALA A 234 18.01 25.25 9.42
N PHE A 235 16.95 25.18 10.23
CA PHE A 235 16.91 24.26 11.35
C PHE A 235 16.79 22.81 10.89
N THR A 236 17.65 21.96 11.47
CA THR A 236 17.71 20.53 11.14
C THR A 236 16.69 19.73 11.96
N ARG A 237 16.49 18.48 11.58
CA ARG A 237 15.56 17.57 12.29
C ARG A 237 15.93 17.41 13.77
N ASP A 238 17.21 17.40 14.12
CA ASP A 238 17.69 17.28 15.50
C ASP A 238 17.32 18.48 16.40
N GLN A 239 16.92 19.59 15.79
CA GLN A 239 16.46 20.80 16.49
C GLN A 239 14.93 20.84 16.64
N MET A 240 14.25 19.70 16.39
CA MET A 240 12.81 19.58 16.47
C MET A 240 12.38 18.60 17.55
N THR A 241 11.17 18.79 18.06
CA THR A 241 10.54 18.01 19.12
C THR A 241 9.04 17.92 18.91
N ASP A 242 8.35 17.03 19.64
CA ASP A 242 6.91 16.84 19.51
C ASP A 242 6.09 17.91 20.26
N THR A 243 6.70 18.71 21.12
CA THR A 243 6.04 19.75 21.91
C THR A 243 6.84 21.04 21.92
N GLY A 244 6.18 22.18 21.96
CA GLY A 244 6.83 23.50 22.00
C GLY A 244 5.89 24.65 21.73
N THR A 245 6.45 25.81 21.40
CA THR A 245 5.69 27.05 21.14
C THR A 245 5.71 27.49 19.69
N ILE A 246 6.69 27.04 18.90
CA ILE A 246 6.88 27.42 17.51
C ILE A 246 7.00 26.15 16.67
N GLN A 247 6.03 25.94 15.78
CA GLN A 247 6.05 24.83 14.83
C GLN A 247 6.98 25.10 13.66
N ASN A 248 7.54 24.05 13.07
CA ASN A 248 8.42 24.15 11.91
C ASN A 248 8.08 23.13 10.84
N VAL A 249 7.70 23.60 9.66
CA VAL A 249 7.39 22.75 8.51
C VAL A 249 8.68 22.34 7.81
N HIS A 250 9.08 21.09 7.98
CA HIS A 250 10.31 20.54 7.41
C HIS A 250 10.08 19.98 6.00
N TYR A 251 11.03 20.20 5.06
CA TYR A 251 10.89 19.74 3.68
C TYR A 251 10.63 18.23 3.54
N GLY A 252 11.29 17.40 4.36
CA GLY A 252 11.11 15.96 4.34
C GLY A 252 9.69 15.53 4.72
N ASP A 253 9.00 16.28 5.59
CA ASP A 253 7.59 16.01 5.92
C ASP A 253 6.67 16.42 4.79
N ILE A 254 6.97 17.50 4.05
CA ILE A 254 6.27 17.88 2.82
C ILE A 254 6.36 16.74 1.81
N LEU A 255 7.55 16.18 1.61
CA LEU A 255 7.77 15.13 0.62
C LEU A 255 7.05 13.81 0.97
N THR A 256 7.00 13.44 2.26
CA THR A 256 6.63 12.08 2.69
C THR A 256 5.33 11.97 3.48
N LYS A 257 4.96 13.01 4.25
CA LYS A 257 3.83 12.92 5.22
C LYS A 257 2.62 13.73 4.80
N TYR A 258 2.84 14.96 4.30
CA TYR A 258 1.74 15.88 4.06
C TYR A 258 1.15 15.68 2.66
N GLY A 259 -0.18 15.89 2.57
CA GLY A 259 -0.92 15.94 1.30
C GLY A 259 -0.71 17.26 0.54
N ALA A 260 -1.65 17.62 -0.31
CA ALA A 260 -1.64 18.90 -1.01
C ALA A 260 -1.87 20.10 -0.07
N CYS A 261 -2.63 19.88 1.00
CA CYS A 261 -2.93 20.88 2.01
C CYS A 261 -2.45 20.40 3.38
N LEU A 262 -1.87 21.29 4.16
CA LEU A 262 -1.46 21.04 5.54
C LEU A 262 -2.44 21.73 6.49
N ASP A 263 -3.33 20.94 7.05
CA ASP A 263 -4.29 21.42 8.06
C ASP A 263 -3.62 21.46 9.43
N MET A 264 -3.31 22.66 9.88
CA MET A 264 -2.58 22.89 11.14
C MET A 264 -3.40 22.56 12.40
N ALA A 265 -4.71 22.44 12.28
CA ALA A 265 -5.57 22.04 13.40
C ALA A 265 -5.62 20.51 13.59
N ASN A 266 -5.39 19.74 12.51
CA ASN A 266 -5.59 18.29 12.49
C ASN A 266 -4.32 17.49 12.11
N THR A 267 -3.17 18.16 11.96
CA THR A 267 -1.91 17.52 11.58
C THR A 267 -0.82 17.80 12.59
N ASP A 268 -0.12 16.76 13.02
CA ASP A 268 1.04 16.89 13.90
C ASP A 268 2.24 17.47 13.10
N VAL A 269 2.53 18.72 13.38
CA VAL A 269 3.70 19.44 12.86
C VAL A 269 4.70 19.62 13.99
N PRO A 270 5.98 19.22 13.82
CA PRO A 270 6.96 19.29 14.88
C PRO A 270 7.25 20.72 15.31
N TYR A 271 7.62 20.89 16.57
CA TYR A 271 8.01 22.14 17.17
C TYR A 271 9.53 22.30 17.19
N LEU A 272 10.02 23.53 17.20
CA LEU A 272 11.42 23.82 17.48
C LEU A 272 11.74 23.64 18.97
N LEU A 273 12.93 23.09 19.26
CA LEU A 273 13.45 23.05 20.63
C LEU A 273 13.55 24.46 21.21
N GLU A 274 13.26 24.65 22.49
CA GLU A 274 13.34 25.95 23.19
C GLU A 274 14.76 26.56 23.19
N THR A 275 15.77 25.71 23.01
CA THR A 275 17.18 26.12 22.89
C THR A 275 17.49 26.82 21.56
N VAL A 276 16.57 26.73 20.57
CA VAL A 276 16.75 27.31 19.24
C VAL A 276 16.35 28.79 19.27
N SER A 277 17.25 29.67 18.87
CA SER A 277 16.99 31.11 18.82
C SER A 277 16.23 31.48 17.51
N VAL A 278 15.03 32.01 17.66
CA VAL A 278 14.22 32.51 16.56
C VAL A 278 14.16 34.04 16.47
N ARG A 279 14.96 34.76 17.26
CA ARG A 279 14.97 36.23 17.37
C ARG A 279 15.18 36.97 16.05
N LYS A 280 15.85 36.33 15.09
CA LYS A 280 16.15 36.90 13.76
C LYS A 280 14.94 36.90 12.80
N TYR A 281 13.87 36.16 13.12
CA TYR A 281 12.70 36.08 12.26
C TYR A 281 11.67 37.13 12.66
N SER A 282 11.30 37.96 11.69
CA SER A 282 10.26 38.98 11.82
C SER A 282 8.86 38.36 11.71
N GLU A 283 7.84 39.11 12.04
CA GLU A 283 6.44 38.70 11.88
C GLU A 283 6.08 38.25 10.43
N SER A 284 6.76 38.82 9.43
CA SER A 284 6.57 38.43 8.03
C SER A 284 7.12 37.04 7.70
N SER A 285 8.05 36.51 8.51
CA SER A 285 8.64 35.18 8.32
C SER A 285 7.75 34.04 8.84
N TYR A 286 6.75 34.37 9.66
CA TYR A 286 5.78 33.37 10.11
C TYR A 286 4.75 33.09 9.03
N VAL A 287 4.42 31.81 8.92
CA VAL A 287 3.43 31.29 7.97
C VAL A 287 2.04 31.82 8.35
N ARG A 288 1.24 32.13 7.33
CA ARG A 288 -0.17 32.56 7.46
C ARG A 288 -1.09 31.64 6.70
N GLU A 289 -2.37 31.77 6.96
CA GLU A 289 -3.43 31.11 6.20
C GLU A 289 -3.28 31.37 4.70
N GLY A 290 -3.35 30.33 3.89
CA GLY A 290 -3.20 30.39 2.42
C GLY A 290 -1.77 30.52 1.90
N ASP A 291 -0.74 30.60 2.78
CA ASP A 291 0.65 30.52 2.35
C ASP A 291 0.93 29.13 1.77
N VAL A 292 1.83 29.07 0.79
CA VAL A 292 2.31 27.81 0.20
C VAL A 292 3.77 27.60 0.54
N ILE A 293 4.10 26.39 0.98
CA ILE A 293 5.49 25.97 1.21
C ILE A 293 5.86 24.92 0.16
N ILE A 294 6.89 25.21 -0.64
CA ILE A 294 7.41 24.34 -1.69
C ILE A 294 8.71 23.70 -1.19
N ALA A 295 8.84 22.37 -1.28
CA ALA A 295 10.12 21.69 -1.08
C ALA A 295 11.01 21.91 -2.31
N ASP A 296 12.10 22.65 -2.14
CA ASP A 296 12.99 23.01 -3.24
C ASP A 296 14.04 21.93 -3.56
N THR A 297 14.12 20.90 -2.74
CA THR A 297 15.12 19.83 -2.82
C THR A 297 14.47 18.47 -2.51
N ALA A 298 14.81 17.44 -3.32
CA ALA A 298 14.42 16.05 -3.10
C ALA A 298 15.47 15.10 -3.70
N GLU A 299 15.46 13.82 -3.27
CA GLU A 299 16.31 12.77 -3.83
C GLU A 299 15.70 12.09 -5.08
N ASP A 300 14.47 12.45 -5.43
CA ASP A 300 13.70 11.88 -6.54
C ASP A 300 12.89 12.94 -7.29
N SER A 301 11.90 12.51 -8.07
CA SER A 301 11.01 13.38 -8.85
C SER A 301 10.01 14.20 -8.02
N THR A 302 10.02 14.10 -6.69
CA THR A 302 9.10 14.83 -5.80
C THR A 302 9.56 16.26 -5.50
N VAL A 303 10.72 16.69 -6.01
CA VAL A 303 11.16 18.08 -5.91
C VAL A 303 10.09 19.02 -6.47
N GLY A 304 9.83 20.11 -5.76
CA GLY A 304 8.74 21.04 -6.10
C GLY A 304 7.37 20.67 -5.52
N LYS A 305 7.25 19.52 -4.81
CA LYS A 305 6.05 19.22 -4.04
C LYS A 305 5.78 20.32 -3.04
N CYS A 306 4.54 20.74 -2.91
CA CYS A 306 4.15 21.83 -2.04
C CYS A 306 2.99 21.47 -1.12
N VAL A 307 2.80 22.28 -0.09
CA VAL A 307 1.64 22.25 0.80
C VAL A 307 1.07 23.66 0.93
N GLU A 308 -0.25 23.78 0.81
CA GLU A 308 -0.96 25.01 1.19
C GLU A 308 -1.36 24.89 2.66
N LEU A 309 -1.11 25.94 3.43
CA LEU A 309 -1.39 25.99 4.87
C LEU A 309 -2.82 26.44 5.12
N VAL A 310 -3.58 25.63 5.87
CA VAL A 310 -4.95 25.94 6.27
C VAL A 310 -5.12 25.74 7.78
N ASN A 311 -6.05 26.49 8.37
CA ASN A 311 -6.31 26.50 9.82
C ASN A 311 -5.03 26.80 10.63
N VAL A 312 -4.29 27.82 10.21
CA VAL A 312 -3.02 28.19 10.85
C VAL A 312 -3.27 28.83 12.21
N HIS A 313 -2.75 28.20 13.26
CA HIS A 313 -2.83 28.68 14.64
C HIS A 313 -1.44 28.78 15.23
N GLY A 314 -1.16 29.85 16.00
CA GLY A 314 0.13 30.05 16.65
C GLY A 314 1.23 30.46 15.68
N LYS A 315 2.49 30.22 16.10
CA LYS A 315 3.68 30.59 15.32
C LYS A 315 4.22 29.40 14.57
N VAL A 316 4.28 29.51 13.25
CA VAL A 316 4.77 28.47 12.34
C VAL A 316 5.87 29.05 11.46
N LEU A 317 6.98 28.36 11.32
CA LEU A 317 8.08 28.73 10.42
C LEU A 317 8.24 27.69 9.30
N SER A 318 8.71 28.16 8.16
CA SER A 318 9.10 27.30 7.03
C SER A 318 10.57 26.89 7.17
N GLY A 319 10.84 25.59 7.09
CA GLY A 319 12.12 24.98 7.42
C GLY A 319 13.16 25.01 6.31
N GLN A 320 14.23 24.27 6.54
CA GLN A 320 15.34 24.10 5.60
C GLN A 320 14.84 23.44 4.29
N HIS A 321 15.46 23.79 3.17
CA HIS A 321 15.12 23.30 1.83
C HIS A 321 13.65 23.50 1.47
N THR A 322 13.12 24.66 1.85
CA THR A 322 11.76 25.08 1.49
C THR A 322 11.76 26.50 0.94
N MET A 323 10.71 26.82 0.17
CA MET A 323 10.38 28.18 -0.23
C MET A 323 9.02 28.52 0.35
N LEU A 324 8.97 29.54 1.20
CA LEU A 324 7.72 30.10 1.70
C LEU A 324 7.21 31.14 0.70
N CYS A 325 6.04 30.87 0.13
CA CYS A 325 5.42 31.67 -0.92
C CYS A 325 4.09 32.23 -0.43
N ARG A 326 3.97 33.53 -0.33
CA ARG A 326 2.75 34.22 0.11
C ARG A 326 2.03 34.82 -1.09
N PRO A 327 0.75 34.46 -1.33
CA PRO A 327 -0.02 35.05 -2.44
C PRO A 327 -0.25 36.55 -2.21
N LYS A 328 -0.09 37.34 -3.28
CA LYS A 328 -0.40 38.77 -3.33
C LYS A 328 -1.86 39.05 -3.66
N VAL A 329 -2.54 38.04 -4.19
CA VAL A 329 -3.97 38.06 -4.51
C VAL A 329 -4.70 36.97 -3.73
N THR A 330 -6.02 37.16 -3.57
CA THR A 330 -6.83 36.18 -2.82
C THR A 330 -7.08 34.93 -3.67
N PHE A 331 -6.75 33.77 -3.13
CA PHE A 331 -7.15 32.46 -3.63
C PHE A 331 -8.11 31.79 -2.64
N ALA A 332 -8.93 30.88 -3.15
CA ALA A 332 -9.76 30.05 -2.28
C ALA A 332 -8.89 29.07 -1.47
N PRO A 333 -9.21 28.84 -0.19
CA PRO A 333 -8.47 27.86 0.61
C PRO A 333 -8.41 26.48 -0.05
N LYS A 334 -7.26 25.83 0.05
CA LYS A 334 -6.91 24.50 -0.53
C LYS A 334 -6.74 24.50 -2.05
N PHE A 335 -7.12 25.55 -2.78
CA PHE A 335 -7.03 25.57 -4.25
C PHE A 335 -5.58 25.49 -4.72
N LEU A 336 -4.70 26.31 -4.14
CA LEU A 336 -3.28 26.36 -4.53
C LEU A 336 -2.57 25.04 -4.24
N GLY A 337 -2.87 24.41 -3.12
CA GLY A 337 -2.29 23.12 -2.76
C GLY A 337 -2.59 22.03 -3.80
N TYR A 338 -3.82 21.95 -4.27
CA TYR A 338 -4.18 21.01 -5.35
C TYR A 338 -3.60 21.42 -6.69
N TYR A 339 -3.68 22.71 -7.04
CA TYR A 339 -3.24 23.21 -8.32
C TYR A 339 -1.73 23.03 -8.54
N MET A 340 -0.93 23.41 -7.55
CA MET A 340 0.53 23.40 -7.68
C MET A 340 1.14 21.99 -7.66
N ASN A 341 0.47 21.03 -7.02
CA ASN A 341 0.87 19.60 -7.09
C ASN A 341 0.32 18.88 -8.33
N ALA A 342 -0.60 19.49 -9.08
CA ALA A 342 -1.12 18.89 -10.30
C ALA A 342 -0.12 19.02 -11.45
N GLY A 343 -0.19 18.08 -12.41
CA GLY A 343 0.71 18.05 -13.56
C GLY A 343 0.67 19.33 -14.41
N CYS A 344 -0.44 20.05 -14.45
CA CYS A 344 -0.54 21.33 -15.18
C CYS A 344 0.43 22.40 -14.67
N PHE A 345 0.79 22.38 -13.40
CA PHE A 345 1.79 23.29 -12.84
C PHE A 345 3.13 22.57 -12.58
N HIS A 346 3.13 21.43 -11.88
CA HIS A 346 4.36 20.74 -11.50
C HIS A 346 5.23 20.35 -12.71
N ASN A 347 4.64 19.91 -13.82
CA ASN A 347 5.42 19.53 -15.01
C ASN A 347 6.19 20.71 -15.65
N GLN A 348 5.79 21.94 -15.39
CA GLN A 348 6.55 23.11 -15.83
C GLN A 348 7.89 23.24 -15.09
N MET A 349 8.05 22.63 -13.91
CA MET A 349 9.29 22.63 -13.13
C MET A 349 10.35 21.70 -13.72
N LEU A 350 9.94 20.61 -14.37
CA LEU A 350 10.82 19.52 -14.81
C LEU A 350 12.03 19.98 -15.62
N PRO A 351 11.92 20.92 -16.59
CA PRO A 351 13.08 21.43 -17.35
C PRO A 351 14.09 22.22 -16.52
N PHE A 352 13.69 22.70 -15.34
CA PHE A 352 14.48 23.55 -14.46
C PHE A 352 15.09 22.80 -13.26
N ILE A 353 14.74 21.53 -13.08
CA ILE A 353 15.27 20.70 -12.02
C ILE A 353 16.68 20.29 -12.37
N THR A 354 17.61 20.53 -11.45
CA THR A 354 19.04 20.21 -11.60
C THR A 354 19.54 19.36 -10.43
N GLY A 355 20.49 18.48 -10.69
CA GLY A 355 21.12 17.59 -9.70
C GLY A 355 21.16 16.15 -10.17
N ILE A 356 22.11 15.36 -9.66
CA ILE A 356 22.29 13.93 -10.01
C ILE A 356 21.82 13.01 -8.90
N LYS A 357 22.23 13.28 -7.64
CA LYS A 357 21.81 12.52 -6.46
C LYS A 357 20.74 13.24 -5.66
N VAL A 358 20.83 14.55 -5.61
CA VAL A 358 19.88 15.42 -4.95
C VAL A 358 19.46 16.45 -5.99
N SER A 359 18.19 16.45 -6.31
CA SER A 359 17.56 17.35 -7.26
C SER A 359 17.08 18.62 -6.57
N SER A 360 17.22 19.77 -7.23
CA SER A 360 16.76 21.06 -6.68
C SER A 360 16.23 21.99 -7.76
N ILE A 361 15.40 22.94 -7.34
CA ILE A 361 14.85 24.01 -8.18
C ILE A 361 15.08 25.37 -7.49
N SER A 362 15.40 26.40 -8.28
CA SER A 362 15.65 27.74 -7.75
C SER A 362 14.39 28.61 -7.68
N LYS A 363 14.36 29.60 -6.77
CA LYS A 363 13.29 30.61 -6.72
C LYS A 363 13.14 31.36 -8.05
N ALA A 364 14.24 31.65 -8.71
CA ALA A 364 14.22 32.33 -10.01
C ALA A 364 13.46 31.51 -11.07
N ASN A 365 13.70 30.20 -11.11
CA ASN A 365 12.99 29.32 -12.05
C ASN A 365 11.51 29.19 -11.70
N ILE A 366 11.16 29.03 -10.41
CA ILE A 366 9.75 28.99 -9.99
C ILE A 366 9.03 30.30 -10.34
N SER A 367 9.67 31.45 -10.20
CA SER A 367 9.08 32.76 -10.53
C SER A 367 8.61 32.87 -11.99
N THR A 368 9.23 32.12 -12.92
CA THR A 368 8.88 32.15 -14.35
C THR A 368 7.71 31.22 -14.72
N LEU A 369 7.30 30.33 -13.83
CA LEU A 369 6.22 29.39 -14.10
C LEU A 369 4.90 30.13 -14.19
N VAL A 370 4.00 29.66 -15.05
CA VAL A 370 2.73 30.34 -15.31
C VAL A 370 1.60 29.61 -14.59
N LEU A 371 0.86 30.36 -13.76
CA LEU A 371 -0.41 29.89 -13.21
C LEU A 371 -1.53 30.31 -14.16
N LYS A 372 -2.38 29.34 -14.52
CA LYS A 372 -3.66 29.57 -15.17
C LYS A 372 -4.78 29.14 -14.21
N TYR A 373 -5.60 30.09 -13.76
CA TYR A 373 -6.53 29.88 -12.65
C TYR A 373 -7.88 30.56 -12.87
N PRO A 374 -8.97 30.05 -12.27
CA PRO A 374 -10.27 30.74 -12.30
C PRO A 374 -10.16 32.14 -11.71
N THR A 375 -10.70 33.14 -12.38
CA THR A 375 -10.75 34.50 -11.87
C THR A 375 -11.70 34.63 -10.68
N LEU A 376 -12.77 33.82 -10.67
CA LEU A 376 -13.76 33.78 -9.59
C LEU A 376 -13.28 32.90 -8.45
N VAL A 377 -13.21 33.45 -7.23
CA VAL A 377 -12.83 32.70 -6.02
C VAL A 377 -13.84 31.59 -5.72
N GLU A 378 -15.10 31.78 -6.05
CA GLU A 378 -16.18 30.81 -5.89
C GLU A 378 -15.93 29.55 -6.75
N GLU A 379 -15.40 29.71 -7.96
CA GLU A 379 -15.01 28.55 -8.79
C GLU A 379 -13.80 27.82 -8.23
N GLN A 380 -12.79 28.55 -7.76
CA GLN A 380 -11.65 27.97 -7.07
C GLN A 380 -12.10 27.16 -5.85
N GLN A 381 -13.01 27.72 -5.04
CA GLN A 381 -13.58 27.07 -3.88
C GLN A 381 -14.34 25.78 -4.25
N ALA A 382 -15.16 25.82 -5.31
CA ALA A 382 -15.90 24.66 -5.78
C ALA A 382 -14.95 23.55 -6.28
N ILE A 383 -13.89 23.91 -7.00
CA ILE A 383 -12.86 22.95 -7.46
C ILE A 383 -12.12 22.34 -6.25
N ALA A 384 -11.68 23.17 -5.30
CA ALA A 384 -10.97 22.71 -4.11
C ALA A 384 -11.85 21.76 -3.25
N GLN A 385 -13.16 22.05 -3.16
CA GLN A 385 -14.11 21.23 -2.44
C GLN A 385 -14.23 19.81 -3.05
N VAL A 386 -14.32 19.72 -4.40
CA VAL A 386 -14.36 18.40 -5.08
C VAL A 386 -13.16 17.53 -4.69
N PHE A 387 -11.96 18.09 -4.66
CA PHE A 387 -10.76 17.33 -4.29
C PHE A 387 -10.69 17.02 -2.81
N SER A 388 -11.13 17.95 -1.96
CA SER A 388 -11.20 17.75 -0.51
C SER A 388 -12.15 16.61 -0.16
N ASP A 389 -13.31 16.54 -0.79
CA ASP A 389 -14.29 15.47 -0.59
C ASP A 389 -13.76 14.11 -1.03
N ILE A 390 -13.07 14.07 -2.17
CA ILE A 390 -12.45 12.82 -2.66
C ILE A 390 -11.34 12.37 -1.71
N ASP A 391 -10.50 13.28 -1.20
CA ASP A 391 -9.44 12.95 -0.26
C ASP A 391 -9.98 12.44 1.07
N GLU A 392 -11.04 13.05 1.58
CA GLU A 392 -11.71 12.59 2.79
C GLU A 392 -12.31 11.18 2.60
N GLU A 393 -12.97 10.93 1.45
CA GLU A 393 -13.51 9.61 1.12
C GLU A 393 -12.40 8.54 1.05
N ILE A 394 -11.26 8.85 0.39
CA ILE A 394 -10.10 7.94 0.33
C ILE A 394 -9.57 7.66 1.74
N ALA A 395 -9.38 8.68 2.56
CA ALA A 395 -8.87 8.51 3.93
C ALA A 395 -9.82 7.64 4.80
N GLN A 396 -11.13 7.82 4.67
CA GLN A 396 -12.12 6.99 5.36
C GLN A 396 -12.06 5.53 4.90
N LEU A 397 -11.90 5.28 3.59
CA LEU A 397 -11.74 3.93 3.03
C LEU A 397 -10.44 3.28 3.49
N GLU A 398 -9.32 4.00 3.53
CA GLU A 398 -8.03 3.51 4.01
C GLU A 398 -8.09 3.16 5.50
N LYS A 399 -8.73 3.97 6.32
CA LYS A 399 -8.98 3.68 7.74
C LYS A 399 -9.84 2.42 7.91
N LYS A 400 -10.88 2.28 7.08
CA LYS A 400 -11.74 1.09 7.08
C LYS A 400 -10.96 -0.15 6.68
N LEU A 401 -10.12 -0.07 5.64
CA LEU A 401 -9.23 -1.15 5.19
C LEU A 401 -8.31 -1.62 6.32
N ALA A 402 -7.60 -0.70 6.98
CA ALA A 402 -6.72 -1.01 8.11
C ALA A 402 -7.47 -1.72 9.25
N LYS A 403 -8.69 -1.26 9.57
CA LYS A 403 -9.54 -1.91 10.59
C LYS A 403 -9.88 -3.36 10.21
N TYR A 404 -10.27 -3.64 8.96
CA TYR A 404 -10.60 -4.99 8.53
C TYR A 404 -9.38 -5.91 8.46
N GLN A 405 -8.20 -5.39 8.13
CA GLN A 405 -6.94 -6.14 8.21
C GLN A 405 -6.64 -6.57 9.66
N GLN A 406 -6.83 -5.68 10.64
CA GLN A 406 -6.70 -6.03 12.07
C GLN A 406 -7.74 -7.05 12.53
N ILE A 407 -9.01 -6.87 12.10
CA ILE A 407 -10.08 -7.84 12.38
C ILE A 407 -9.71 -9.21 11.84
N LYS A 408 -9.24 -9.32 10.59
CA LYS A 408 -8.78 -10.59 10.01
C LYS A 408 -7.70 -11.25 10.86
N GLN A 409 -6.69 -10.49 11.31
CA GLN A 409 -5.64 -11.03 12.17
C GLN A 409 -6.20 -11.58 13.49
N GLY A 410 -7.10 -10.85 14.14
CA GLY A 410 -7.79 -11.29 15.35
C GLY A 410 -8.62 -12.56 15.11
N MET A 411 -9.41 -12.58 14.03
CA MET A 411 -10.22 -13.74 13.65
C MET A 411 -9.35 -14.99 13.39
N MET A 412 -8.25 -14.84 12.65
CA MET A 412 -7.30 -15.94 12.44
C MET A 412 -6.71 -16.44 13.77
N GLN A 413 -6.46 -15.53 14.72
CA GLN A 413 -5.95 -15.90 16.03
C GLN A 413 -6.98 -16.71 16.83
N GLU A 414 -8.23 -16.35 16.80
CA GLU A 414 -9.27 -17.01 17.60
C GLU A 414 -9.81 -18.29 16.93
N LEU A 415 -10.09 -18.21 15.62
CA LEU A 415 -10.73 -19.33 14.90
C LEU A 415 -9.75 -20.48 14.59
N LEU A 416 -8.53 -20.19 14.13
CA LEU A 416 -7.53 -21.20 13.79
C LEU A 416 -6.84 -21.81 15.03
N THR A 417 -7.10 -21.29 16.22
CA THR A 417 -6.69 -21.90 17.50
C THR A 417 -7.85 -22.56 18.23
N GLY A 418 -9.07 -22.45 17.68
CA GLY A 418 -10.29 -23.00 18.27
C GLY A 418 -10.68 -22.36 19.60
N ARG A 419 -10.18 -21.14 19.91
CA ARG A 419 -10.63 -20.35 21.07
C ARG A 419 -12.08 -19.94 20.90
N ILE A 420 -12.45 -19.58 19.68
CA ILE A 420 -13.83 -19.40 19.27
C ILE A 420 -14.20 -20.56 18.34
N ARG A 421 -15.33 -21.21 18.59
CA ARG A 421 -15.86 -22.34 17.82
C ARG A 421 -17.08 -21.86 17.03
N LEU A 422 -17.07 -22.11 15.73
CA LEU A 422 -18.22 -21.87 14.88
C LEU A 422 -19.03 -23.17 14.72
N LYS A 423 -20.32 -23.11 15.02
CA LYS A 423 -21.27 -24.22 14.82
C LYS A 423 -22.27 -23.84 13.75
N GLU A 424 -22.74 -24.84 13.01
CA GLU A 424 -23.84 -24.69 12.06
C GLU A 424 -25.08 -24.13 12.78
N GLY A 425 -25.63 -23.01 12.32
CA GLY A 425 -26.91 -22.48 12.80
C GLY A 425 -26.89 -21.28 13.73
N GLU A 426 -25.72 -20.70 14.08
CA GLU A 426 -25.65 -19.47 14.91
C GLU A 426 -25.60 -18.17 14.10
N ASN A 427 -25.80 -18.20 12.78
CA ASN A 427 -25.85 -17.02 11.89
C ASN A 427 -27.23 -16.38 11.78
N ASN A 428 -28.03 -16.40 12.86
CA ASN A 428 -29.30 -15.66 12.94
C ASN A 428 -29.34 -14.83 14.22
N ALA A 429 -28.69 -13.66 14.20
CA ALA A 429 -29.03 -12.55 15.06
C ALA A 429 -28.50 -11.24 14.42
#